data_7fc6a4f9cb1beb4a1b06c64c7c8e9ced
#
_entry.id   7fc6a4f9cb1beb4a1b06c64c7c8e9ced
#
_cell.length_a   1.000
_cell.length_b   1.000
_cell.length_c   1.000
_cell.angle_alpha   90.00
_cell.angle_beta   90.00
_cell.angle_gamma   90.00
#
_symmetry.space_group_name_H-M   'P 1'
#
loop_
_entity.id
_entity.type
_entity.pdbx_description
1 polymer ?
#
loop_
_entity_poly.entity_id
_entity_poly.type
_entity_poly.pdbx_seq_one_letter_code
_entity_poly.pdbx_strand_id
1 'polypeptide(L)'
;MNTYAKTTLCLLAAVILLGTGYWAGNRYPLSGVRPWVQSSQPPLPGITIEGQAVSVVRGGFSWCSGSGSCSITDSPPMITILKNHKEPPVQVQPKAKIETHAPPGIKEFTMTRLEGSAGENPYEVPEQPGVYYYRIYCEWFSDQGNAEFGFVVEVREK
;
A
#
# COMPACT_ATOMS: atom_id res chain seq x y z
N MET A 1 2.01 -14.84 -59.59
CA MET A 1 1.30 -14.65 -58.30
C MET A 1 0.59 -13.30 -58.39
N ASN A 2 -0.76 -13.30 -58.47
CA ASN A 2 -1.58 -12.13 -58.72
C ASN A 2 -1.39 -11.06 -57.62
N THR A 3 -1.42 -9.78 -58.00
CA THR A 3 -1.28 -8.65 -57.09
C THR A 3 -2.25 -8.71 -55.92
N TYR A 4 -3.45 -9.20 -56.15
CA TYR A 4 -4.46 -9.44 -55.09
C TYR A 4 -4.04 -10.47 -54.02
N ALA A 5 -3.33 -11.52 -54.44
CA ALA A 5 -2.83 -12.55 -53.49
C ALA A 5 -1.72 -11.99 -52.58
N LYS A 6 -0.89 -11.07 -53.10
CA LYS A 6 0.15 -10.42 -52.32
C LYS A 6 -0.45 -9.45 -51.26
N THR A 7 -1.46 -8.64 -51.65
CA THR A 7 -2.12 -7.70 -50.75
C THR A 7 -2.89 -8.43 -49.64
N THR A 8 -3.58 -9.52 -49.99
CA THR A 8 -4.29 -10.33 -48.99
C THR A 8 -3.33 -10.98 -47.98
N LEU A 9 -2.17 -11.48 -48.43
CA LEU A 9 -1.16 -12.06 -47.57
C LEU A 9 -0.55 -11.02 -46.60
N CYS A 10 -0.27 -9.79 -47.09
CA CYS A 10 0.23 -8.71 -46.22
C CYS A 10 -0.78 -8.27 -45.16
N LEU A 11 -2.07 -8.20 -45.52
CA LEU A 11 -3.13 -7.86 -44.53
C LEU A 11 -3.29 -8.94 -43.46
N LEU A 12 -3.25 -10.21 -43.83
CA LEU A 12 -3.30 -11.32 -42.87
C LEU A 12 -2.09 -11.30 -41.95
N ALA A 13 -0.89 -11.05 -42.48
CA ALA A 13 0.30 -10.96 -41.62
C ALA A 13 0.23 -9.77 -40.65
N ALA A 14 -0.29 -8.62 -41.09
CA ALA A 14 -0.47 -7.46 -40.21
C ALA A 14 -1.48 -7.74 -39.06
N VAL A 15 -2.59 -8.40 -39.37
CA VAL A 15 -3.59 -8.76 -38.35
C VAL A 15 -3.00 -9.76 -37.34
N ILE A 16 -2.22 -10.74 -37.80
CA ILE A 16 -1.56 -11.72 -36.90
C ILE A 16 -0.54 -11.01 -36.02
N LEU A 17 0.27 -10.10 -36.57
CA LEU A 17 1.27 -9.36 -35.79
C LEU A 17 0.63 -8.43 -34.74
N LEU A 18 -0.47 -7.74 -35.09
CA LEU A 18 -1.21 -6.91 -34.16
C LEU A 18 -1.88 -7.75 -33.07
N GLY A 19 -2.49 -8.88 -33.44
CA GLY A 19 -3.12 -9.80 -32.49
C GLY A 19 -2.14 -10.43 -31.52
N THR A 20 -0.99 -10.90 -32.02
CA THR A 20 0.07 -11.48 -31.18
C THR A 20 0.75 -10.43 -30.31
N GLY A 21 0.98 -9.22 -30.82
CA GLY A 21 1.53 -8.10 -30.07
C GLY A 21 0.61 -7.65 -28.94
N TYR A 22 -0.69 -7.55 -29.22
CA TYR A 22 -1.69 -7.23 -28.20
C TYR A 22 -1.77 -8.33 -27.12
N TRP A 23 -1.82 -9.61 -27.52
CA TRP A 23 -1.87 -10.72 -26.59
C TRP A 23 -0.60 -10.84 -25.72
N ALA A 24 0.58 -10.69 -26.34
CA ALA A 24 1.85 -10.71 -25.62
C ALA A 24 1.99 -9.51 -24.67
N GLY A 25 1.62 -8.30 -25.10
CA GLY A 25 1.66 -7.09 -24.29
C GLY A 25 0.73 -7.17 -23.06
N ASN A 26 -0.42 -7.81 -23.23
CA ASN A 26 -1.38 -7.98 -22.12
C ASN A 26 -0.96 -9.10 -21.13
N ARG A 27 -0.21 -10.10 -21.59
CA ARG A 27 0.22 -11.24 -20.75
C ARG A 27 1.60 -11.04 -20.14
N TYR A 28 2.44 -10.21 -20.78
CA TYR A 28 3.78 -9.85 -20.31
C TYR A 28 3.90 -8.33 -20.29
N PRO A 29 3.30 -7.63 -19.32
CA PRO A 29 3.52 -6.20 -19.19
C PRO A 29 5.02 -5.96 -19.09
N LEU A 30 5.51 -5.01 -19.90
CA LEU A 30 6.93 -4.64 -19.93
C LEU A 30 7.41 -4.48 -18.48
N SER A 31 8.39 -5.29 -18.12
CA SER A 31 8.98 -5.30 -16.78
C SER A 31 9.50 -3.90 -16.45
N GLY A 32 8.82 -3.23 -15.52
CA GLY A 32 9.18 -1.88 -15.05
C GLY A 32 8.01 -0.91 -14.91
N VAL A 33 6.93 -1.06 -15.67
CA VAL A 33 5.75 -0.20 -15.50
C VAL A 33 4.68 -1.00 -14.76
N ARG A 34 4.58 -0.80 -13.45
CA ARG A 34 3.44 -1.32 -12.68
C ARG A 34 2.26 -0.39 -12.90
N PRO A 35 1.08 -0.92 -13.26
CA PRO A 35 -0.10 -0.09 -13.40
C PRO A 35 -0.47 0.55 -12.06
N TRP A 36 -0.96 1.78 -12.11
CA TRP A 36 -1.48 2.47 -10.95
C TRP A 36 -2.64 1.71 -10.31
N VAL A 37 -2.69 1.75 -9.01
CA VAL A 37 -3.82 1.23 -8.24
C VAL A 37 -5.05 2.07 -8.55
N GLN A 38 -6.14 1.40 -8.94
CA GLN A 38 -7.39 2.06 -9.35
C GLN A 38 -8.23 2.39 -8.12
N SER A 39 -7.79 3.37 -7.33
CA SER A 39 -8.55 3.87 -6.19
C SER A 39 -8.47 5.39 -6.10
N SER A 40 -9.50 6.02 -5.55
CA SER A 40 -9.56 7.48 -5.37
C SER A 40 -8.66 7.99 -4.26
N GLN A 41 -8.23 7.11 -3.36
CA GLN A 41 -7.37 7.42 -2.21
C GLN A 41 -6.38 6.28 -1.99
N PRO A 42 -5.23 6.53 -1.32
CA PRO A 42 -4.29 5.48 -0.97
C PRO A 42 -4.98 4.35 -0.20
N PRO A 43 -4.90 3.09 -0.64
CA PRO A 43 -5.50 1.98 0.07
C PRO A 43 -4.83 1.76 1.44
N LEU A 44 -5.63 1.39 2.44
CA LEU A 44 -5.16 1.14 3.79
C LEU A 44 -4.33 -0.16 3.85
N PRO A 45 -3.22 -0.17 4.60
CA PRO A 45 -2.55 -1.41 4.96
C PRO A 45 -3.41 -2.23 5.92
N GLY A 46 -3.32 -3.55 5.84
CA GLY A 46 -3.89 -4.44 6.83
C GLY A 46 -2.91 -4.66 7.97
N ILE A 47 -3.39 -4.57 9.21
CA ILE A 47 -2.63 -4.87 10.41
C ILE A 47 -3.40 -5.90 11.22
N THR A 48 -2.71 -6.95 11.63
CA THR A 48 -3.26 -8.00 12.50
C THR A 48 -2.31 -8.27 13.66
N ILE A 49 -2.85 -8.44 14.85
CA ILE A 49 -2.08 -8.82 16.06
C ILE A 49 -2.88 -9.91 16.77
N GLU A 50 -2.26 -11.04 17.03
CA GLU A 50 -2.92 -12.21 17.66
C GLU A 50 -4.22 -12.63 16.93
N GLY A 51 -4.23 -12.50 15.59
CA GLY A 51 -5.40 -12.80 14.77
C GLY A 51 -6.51 -11.75 14.79
N GLN A 52 -6.35 -10.66 15.53
CA GLN A 52 -7.30 -9.55 15.58
C GLN A 52 -6.90 -8.47 14.58
N ALA A 53 -7.84 -8.00 13.78
CA ALA A 53 -7.64 -6.86 12.90
C ALA A 53 -7.54 -5.56 13.72
N VAL A 54 -6.54 -4.74 13.41
CA VAL A 54 -6.32 -3.45 14.05
C VAL A 54 -6.84 -2.34 13.14
N SER A 55 -7.59 -1.39 13.72
CA SER A 55 -8.07 -0.20 12.99
C SER A 55 -6.88 0.69 12.62
N VAL A 56 -6.79 1.04 11.33
CA VAL A 56 -5.73 1.88 10.77
C VAL A 56 -6.31 3.21 10.33
N VAL A 57 -5.71 4.29 10.80
CA VAL A 57 -6.10 5.68 10.48
C VAL A 57 -5.18 6.19 9.38
N ARG A 58 -5.75 6.91 8.40
CA ARG A 58 -4.97 7.61 7.37
C ARG A 58 -4.61 9.01 7.86
N GLY A 59 -3.34 9.38 7.66
CA GLY A 59 -2.82 10.74 7.84
C GLY A 59 -2.74 11.51 6.53
N GLY A 60 -1.70 12.31 6.38
CA GLY A 60 -1.40 13.04 5.15
C GLY A 60 -1.02 12.12 4.00
N PHE A 61 -1.32 12.56 2.78
CA PHE A 61 -0.96 11.81 1.59
C PHE A 61 -0.84 12.70 0.35
N SER A 62 -0.05 12.23 -0.61
CA SER A 62 -0.06 12.67 -2.00
C SER A 62 -0.47 11.48 -2.85
N TRP A 63 -1.51 11.61 -3.68
CA TRP A 63 -2.07 10.48 -4.42
C TRP A 63 -2.58 10.86 -5.78
N CYS A 64 -2.17 10.12 -6.80
CA CYS A 64 -2.71 10.19 -8.14
C CYS A 64 -3.65 9.00 -8.37
N SER A 65 -4.91 9.27 -8.63
CA SER A 65 -5.91 8.25 -8.96
C SER A 65 -5.67 7.67 -10.35
N GLY A 66 -6.20 6.49 -10.61
CA GLY A 66 -6.11 5.85 -11.92
C GLY A 66 -6.70 6.66 -13.08
N SER A 67 -7.50 7.69 -12.80
CA SER A 67 -8.02 8.65 -13.78
C SER A 67 -7.03 9.80 -14.12
N GLY A 68 -5.85 9.82 -13.49
CA GLY A 68 -4.85 10.88 -13.68
C GLY A 68 -5.06 12.14 -12.84
N SER A 69 -6.06 12.19 -11.98
CA SER A 69 -6.24 13.28 -11.02
C SER A 69 -5.34 13.05 -9.81
N CYS A 70 -4.58 14.05 -9.42
CA CYS A 70 -3.73 14.01 -8.24
C CYS A 70 -4.28 14.94 -7.14
N SER A 71 -4.18 14.50 -5.89
CA SER A 71 -4.58 15.25 -4.70
C SER A 71 -3.51 15.17 -3.63
N ILE A 72 -3.38 16.24 -2.87
CA ILE A 72 -2.54 16.31 -1.68
C ILE A 72 -3.43 16.63 -0.51
N THR A 73 -3.26 15.90 0.57
CA THR A 73 -3.97 16.13 1.82
C THR A 73 -2.94 16.29 2.92
N ASP A 74 -2.87 17.48 3.49
CA ASP A 74 -2.08 17.74 4.67
C ASP A 74 -2.81 17.24 5.92
N SER A 75 -2.05 16.83 6.92
CA SER A 75 -2.58 16.41 8.21
C SER A 75 -1.68 16.85 9.35
N PRO A 76 -2.22 16.94 10.57
CA PRO A 76 -1.39 17.03 11.77
C PRO A 76 -0.42 15.85 11.86
N PRO A 77 0.64 15.96 12.67
CA PRO A 77 1.54 14.83 12.95
C PRO A 77 0.74 13.58 13.36
N MET A 78 1.16 12.40 12.88
CA MET A 78 0.43 11.13 13.11
C MET A 78 0.14 10.88 14.59
N ILE A 79 1.08 11.18 15.49
CA ILE A 79 0.88 11.03 16.93
C ILE A 79 -0.30 11.86 17.46
N THR A 80 -0.50 13.07 16.91
CA THR A 80 -1.63 13.94 17.29
C THR A 80 -2.95 13.35 16.81
N ILE A 81 -2.98 12.81 15.60
CA ILE A 81 -4.16 12.13 15.05
C ILE A 81 -4.55 10.95 15.94
N LEU A 82 -3.57 10.11 16.26
CA LEU A 82 -3.80 8.88 17.02
C LEU A 82 -4.22 9.14 18.47
N LYS A 83 -3.64 10.17 19.14
CA LYS A 83 -4.05 10.56 20.50
C LYS A 83 -5.47 11.12 20.56
N ASN A 84 -5.97 11.69 19.47
CA ASN A 84 -7.32 12.21 19.37
C ASN A 84 -8.32 11.21 18.74
N HIS A 85 -7.86 10.02 18.36
CA HIS A 85 -8.71 9.00 17.74
C HIS A 85 -9.69 8.43 18.77
N LYS A 86 -10.97 8.33 18.37
CA LYS A 86 -12.06 7.96 19.31
C LYS A 86 -12.21 6.46 19.51
N GLU A 87 -11.69 5.67 18.57
CA GLU A 87 -11.77 4.21 18.71
C GLU A 87 -10.81 3.72 19.79
N PRO A 88 -11.25 2.79 20.67
CA PRO A 88 -10.37 2.24 21.69
C PRO A 88 -9.22 1.46 21.04
N PRO A 89 -8.02 1.50 21.63
CA PRO A 89 -6.90 0.70 21.13
C PRO A 89 -7.20 -0.81 21.26
N VAL A 90 -6.67 -1.57 20.31
CA VAL A 90 -6.72 -3.03 20.39
C VAL A 90 -5.84 -3.51 21.54
N GLN A 91 -6.42 -4.36 22.41
CA GLN A 91 -5.71 -4.91 23.55
C GLN A 91 -4.94 -6.17 23.14
N VAL A 92 -3.67 -6.20 23.46
CA VAL A 92 -2.74 -7.25 23.03
C VAL A 92 -1.84 -7.72 24.18
N GLN A 93 -1.29 -8.92 24.05
CA GLN A 93 -0.32 -9.45 25.01
C GLN A 93 1.06 -8.80 24.80
N PRO A 94 1.90 -8.73 25.86
CA PRO A 94 3.31 -8.36 25.74
C PRO A 94 4.02 -9.23 24.69
N LYS A 95 4.89 -8.61 23.88
CA LYS A 95 5.68 -9.27 22.82
C LYS A 95 4.85 -9.91 21.70
N ALA A 96 3.57 -9.55 21.57
CA ALA A 96 2.76 -9.99 20.46
C ALA A 96 3.37 -9.54 19.13
N LYS A 97 3.34 -10.41 18.11
CA LYS A 97 3.81 -10.08 16.76
C LYS A 97 2.78 -9.25 16.02
N ILE A 98 3.26 -8.22 15.33
CA ILE A 98 2.47 -7.39 14.45
C ILE A 98 2.64 -7.93 13.03
N GLU A 99 1.57 -8.48 12.49
CA GLU A 99 1.51 -8.93 11.10
C GLU A 99 1.01 -7.79 10.21
N THR A 100 1.72 -7.56 9.12
CA THR A 100 1.43 -6.46 8.19
C THR A 100 1.09 -7.00 6.81
N HIS A 101 0.02 -6.48 6.23
CA HIS A 101 -0.38 -6.76 4.86
C HIS A 101 -0.31 -5.45 4.05
N ALA A 102 0.76 -5.34 3.27
CA ALA A 102 0.98 -4.17 2.43
C ALA A 102 -0.12 -4.04 1.37
N PRO A 103 -0.60 -2.83 1.07
CA PRO A 103 -1.53 -2.60 -0.02
C PRO A 103 -0.94 -2.99 -1.38
N PRO A 104 -1.78 -3.20 -2.41
CA PRO A 104 -1.28 -3.47 -3.76
C PRO A 104 -0.45 -2.29 -4.29
N GLY A 105 0.53 -2.57 -5.15
CA GLY A 105 1.35 -1.57 -5.83
C GLY A 105 2.39 -0.86 -4.96
N ILE A 106 2.68 -1.37 -3.78
CA ILE A 106 3.68 -0.80 -2.86
C ILE A 106 5.09 -0.95 -3.41
N LYS A 107 5.83 0.16 -3.36
CA LYS A 107 7.28 0.28 -3.60
C LYS A 107 8.05 0.22 -2.28
N GLU A 108 7.59 0.97 -1.29
CA GLU A 108 8.19 1.03 0.04
C GLU A 108 7.11 0.94 1.12
N PHE A 109 7.39 0.15 2.16
CA PHE A 109 6.54 0.00 3.34
C PHE A 109 7.46 0.05 4.57
N THR A 110 7.34 1.12 5.34
CA THR A 110 8.13 1.31 6.56
C THR A 110 7.21 1.50 7.75
N MET A 111 7.43 0.72 8.81
CA MET A 111 6.70 0.85 10.07
C MET A 111 7.65 1.30 11.18
N THR A 112 7.19 2.26 11.99
CA THR A 112 7.95 2.80 13.13
C THR A 112 7.04 2.97 14.33
N ARG A 113 7.58 2.76 15.53
CA ARG A 113 6.92 3.16 16.79
C ARG A 113 7.22 4.64 17.04
N LEU A 114 6.20 5.43 17.36
CA LEU A 114 6.31 6.89 17.48
C LEU A 114 6.89 7.34 18.83
N GLU A 115 6.71 6.54 19.88
CA GLU A 115 7.24 6.81 21.21
C GLU A 115 8.01 5.55 21.68
N GLY A 116 9.27 5.70 22.11
CA GLY A 116 10.11 4.60 22.59
C GLY A 116 11.59 4.76 22.23
N SER A 117 12.39 3.78 22.58
CA SER A 117 13.83 3.78 22.33
C SER A 117 14.15 3.48 20.86
N ALA A 118 15.14 4.17 20.31
CA ALA A 118 15.65 3.85 18.98
C ALA A 118 16.26 2.43 18.97
N GLY A 119 15.95 1.66 17.92
CA GLY A 119 16.52 0.31 17.72
C GLY A 119 15.64 -0.86 18.14
N GLU A 120 14.46 -0.61 18.71
CA GLU A 120 13.51 -1.68 18.99
C GLU A 120 12.79 -2.16 17.72
N ASN A 121 12.48 -3.46 17.68
CA ASN A 121 11.77 -4.07 16.55
C ASN A 121 10.34 -3.51 16.43
N PRO A 122 9.98 -2.76 15.38
CA PRO A 122 8.64 -2.20 15.25
C PRO A 122 7.56 -3.26 14.95
N TYR A 123 7.94 -4.49 14.60
CA TYR A 123 7.03 -5.60 14.33
C TYR A 123 6.72 -6.47 15.55
N GLU A 124 7.13 -6.01 16.73
CA GLU A 124 6.84 -6.65 18.00
C GLU A 124 6.34 -5.61 18.99
N VAL A 125 5.25 -5.94 19.67
CA VAL A 125 4.69 -5.07 20.71
C VAL A 125 5.62 -5.08 21.93
N PRO A 126 5.84 -3.95 22.61
CA PRO A 126 6.67 -3.89 23.81
C PRO A 126 6.23 -4.86 24.91
N GLU A 127 7.17 -5.21 25.77
CA GLU A 127 6.90 -6.06 26.93
C GLU A 127 6.15 -5.31 28.05
N GLN A 128 6.42 -4.00 28.14
CA GLN A 128 5.85 -3.19 29.23
C GLN A 128 4.39 -2.84 28.95
N PRO A 129 3.51 -2.88 29.96
CA PRO A 129 2.14 -2.40 29.85
C PRO A 129 2.09 -0.93 29.47
N GLY A 130 1.15 -0.56 28.59
CA GLY A 130 0.99 0.81 28.13
C GLY A 130 0.31 0.93 26.78
N VAL A 131 0.11 2.17 26.35
CA VAL A 131 -0.46 2.49 25.04
C VAL A 131 0.66 2.87 24.10
N TYR A 132 0.70 2.23 22.92
CA TYR A 132 1.76 2.38 21.94
C TYR A 132 1.18 2.83 20.60
N TYR A 133 1.86 3.80 19.99
CA TYR A 133 1.46 4.45 18.76
C TYR A 133 2.44 4.07 17.65
N TYR A 134 1.90 3.64 16.52
CA TYR A 134 2.67 3.22 15.36
C TYR A 134 2.36 4.10 14.16
N ARG A 135 3.39 4.39 13.37
CA ARG A 135 3.28 5.04 12.08
C ARG A 135 3.72 4.08 10.99
N ILE A 136 2.98 4.07 9.89
CA ILE A 136 3.32 3.37 8.67
C ILE A 136 3.48 4.42 7.58
N TYR A 137 4.59 4.37 6.86
CA TYR A 137 4.80 5.12 5.64
C TYR A 137 4.73 4.16 4.46
N CYS A 138 3.95 4.53 3.45
CA CYS A 138 3.82 3.80 2.20
C CYS A 138 4.16 4.68 1.02
N GLU A 139 4.95 4.16 0.08
CA GLU A 139 5.19 4.75 -1.23
C GLU A 139 4.80 3.74 -2.30
N TRP A 140 4.14 4.21 -3.37
CA TRP A 140 3.68 3.37 -4.46
C TRP A 140 4.60 3.48 -5.68
N PHE A 141 4.66 2.39 -6.47
CA PHE A 141 5.38 2.39 -7.74
C PHE A 141 4.83 3.41 -8.74
N SER A 142 5.65 3.74 -9.75
CA SER A 142 5.30 4.62 -10.88
C SER A 142 4.88 6.03 -10.43
N ASP A 143 5.47 6.51 -9.33
CA ASP A 143 5.22 7.84 -8.74
C ASP A 143 3.73 8.12 -8.50
N GLN A 144 2.95 7.07 -8.25
CA GLN A 144 1.53 7.19 -7.97
C GLN A 144 1.25 8.00 -6.70
N GLY A 145 2.16 7.92 -5.72
CA GLY A 145 2.08 8.74 -4.52
C GLY A 145 2.60 8.07 -3.26
N ASN A 146 2.36 8.72 -2.15
CA ASN A 146 2.73 8.25 -0.81
C ASN A 146 1.64 8.59 0.20
N ALA A 147 1.64 7.90 1.33
CA ALA A 147 0.72 8.16 2.43
C ALA A 147 1.31 7.75 3.77
N GLU A 148 0.88 8.46 4.81
CA GLU A 148 1.09 8.06 6.19
C GLU A 148 -0.18 7.42 6.76
N PHE A 149 0.03 6.37 7.55
CA PHE A 149 -1.01 5.70 8.30
C PHE A 149 -0.55 5.50 9.74
N GLY A 150 -1.48 5.23 10.62
CA GLY A 150 -1.13 4.90 11.99
C GLY A 150 -2.17 4.04 12.68
N PHE A 151 -1.77 3.40 13.76
CA PHE A 151 -2.63 2.62 14.61
C PHE A 151 -2.16 2.66 16.07
N VAL A 152 -3.03 2.24 16.98
CA VAL A 152 -2.78 2.26 18.40
C VAL A 152 -3.05 0.87 18.97
N VAL A 153 -2.18 0.44 19.88
CA VAL A 153 -2.37 -0.80 20.66
C VAL A 153 -2.18 -0.53 22.14
N GLU A 154 -2.87 -1.29 22.98
CA GLU A 154 -2.73 -1.28 24.44
C GLU A 154 -2.20 -2.63 24.92
N VAL A 155 -1.03 -2.62 25.55
CA VAL A 155 -0.47 -3.79 26.23
C VAL A 155 -1.00 -3.85 27.64
N ARG A 156 -1.63 -4.95 28.00
CA ARG A 156 -2.14 -5.16 29.36
C ARG A 156 -1.23 -6.08 30.18
N GLU A 157 -1.18 -5.82 31.48
CA GLU A 157 -0.65 -6.79 32.44
C GLU A 157 -1.49 -8.09 32.40
N LYS A 158 -0.81 -9.21 32.55
CA LYS A 158 -1.45 -10.52 32.75
C LYS A 158 -2.12 -10.62 34.11
#